data_b39727e1c01cc32b8f32e5ccf578aa30
#
_entry.id   b39727e1c01cc32b8f32e5ccf578aa30
#
_cell.length_a   1.000
_cell.length_b   1.000
_cell.length_c   1.000
_cell.angle_alpha   90.00
_cell.angle_beta   90.00
_cell.angle_gamma   90.00
#
_symmetry.space_group_name_H-M   'P 1'
#
loop_
_entity.id
_entity.type
_entity.pdbx_description
1 polymer ?
#
loop_
_entity_poly.entity_id
_entity_poly.type
_entity_poly.pdbx_seq_one_letter_code
_entity_poly.pdbx_strand_id
1 'polypeptide(L)'
;TKAWVSNGGEADVYVVFCRTDKASGKHRGISCLLVERDTPGLTVGAKEKTMGIRASSTVQLSFAGVRVPKTNLLGTEGQGFEIAMKTLDGGRFGIAAQAVGIAQACLDEALGYAQERQAFDQPIGAFQGIRFMLADMATTIQAARWLTLHAAFCRDSNQPYAKWGSMAKLFASRTAVECADHNVQIHGGVGYTRDFPAERHYRDAKILEIYEGTSQIQRVVIAEHLLAGSYADGGSYAAGGSYAAGGSARG
;
A
#
# COMPACT_ATOMS: atom_id res chain seq x y z
N THR A 1 7.00 21.02 6.13
CA THR A 1 7.70 19.91 5.46
C THR A 1 6.80 18.71 5.35
N LYS A 2 6.90 17.98 4.23
CA LYS A 2 6.29 16.68 3.98
C LYS A 2 7.38 15.67 3.67
N ALA A 3 7.26 14.46 4.19
CA ALA A 3 8.24 13.40 3.95
C ALA A 3 7.58 12.23 3.20
N TRP A 4 8.40 11.41 2.57
CA TRP A 4 7.99 10.20 1.86
C TRP A 4 7.00 10.46 0.71
N VAL A 5 7.21 11.57 -0.02
CA VAL A 5 6.32 11.94 -1.12
C VAL A 5 6.73 11.15 -2.37
N SER A 6 5.89 10.18 -2.73
CA SER A 6 6.07 9.39 -3.95
C SER A 6 5.89 10.27 -5.19
N ASN A 7 6.73 10.05 -6.21
CA ASN A 7 6.81 10.86 -7.42
C ASN A 7 7.10 12.35 -7.17
N GLY A 8 7.45 12.73 -5.96
CA GLY A 8 7.65 14.14 -5.62
C GLY A 8 8.80 14.82 -6.40
N GLY A 9 9.74 14.04 -6.92
CA GLY A 9 10.78 14.56 -7.81
C GLY A 9 10.35 14.76 -9.25
N GLU A 10 9.24 14.15 -9.68
CA GLU A 10 8.78 14.12 -11.08
C GLU A 10 7.44 14.84 -11.30
N ALA A 11 6.61 14.93 -10.25
CA ALA A 11 5.27 15.51 -10.36
C ALA A 11 5.31 17.02 -10.61
N ASP A 12 4.42 17.52 -11.45
CA ASP A 12 4.22 18.94 -11.72
C ASP A 12 3.24 19.59 -10.73
N VAL A 13 2.37 18.78 -10.10
CA VAL A 13 1.36 19.23 -9.13
C VAL A 13 1.36 18.31 -7.92
N TYR A 14 1.30 18.91 -6.74
CA TYR A 14 1.21 18.20 -5.47
C TYR A 14 -0.15 18.39 -4.81
N VAL A 15 -0.74 17.30 -4.34
CA VAL A 15 -1.93 17.31 -3.48
C VAL A 15 -1.46 17.43 -2.03
N VAL A 16 -1.66 18.60 -1.42
CA VAL A 16 -1.08 18.93 -0.12
C VAL A 16 -2.17 19.03 0.95
N PHE A 17 -2.16 18.12 1.90
CA PHE A 17 -3.00 18.19 3.10
C PHE A 17 -2.30 19.03 4.17
N CYS A 18 -2.95 20.09 4.63
CA CYS A 18 -2.39 20.97 5.66
C CYS A 18 -3.47 21.46 6.61
N ARG A 19 -3.05 21.88 7.80
CA ARG A 19 -3.96 22.46 8.78
C ARG A 19 -4.14 23.95 8.47
N THR A 20 -5.35 24.33 8.09
CA THR A 20 -5.74 25.72 7.82
C THR A 20 -6.46 26.37 9.01
N ASP A 21 -7.16 25.58 9.84
CA ASP A 21 -7.77 26.05 11.07
C ASP A 21 -7.16 25.33 12.29
N LYS A 22 -6.48 26.11 13.15
CA LYS A 22 -5.86 25.61 14.38
C LYS A 22 -6.84 25.51 15.54
N ALA A 23 -7.96 26.25 15.48
CA ALA A 23 -8.98 26.28 16.53
C ALA A 23 -9.91 25.05 16.44
N SER A 24 -10.13 24.54 15.23
CA SER A 24 -10.90 23.31 15.03
C SER A 24 -10.13 22.09 15.51
N GLY A 25 -10.76 21.33 16.40
CA GLY A 25 -10.16 20.14 17.00
C GLY A 25 -9.89 19.01 15.99
N LYS A 26 -8.88 18.19 16.28
CA LYS A 26 -8.51 16.95 15.57
C LYS A 26 -8.43 17.09 14.04
N HIS A 27 -9.39 16.56 13.29
CA HIS A 27 -9.34 16.43 11.83
C HIS A 27 -10.07 17.56 11.08
N ARG A 28 -10.95 18.31 11.75
CA ARG A 28 -11.81 19.32 11.11
C ARG A 28 -11.08 20.55 10.55
N GLY A 29 -9.88 20.82 11.03
CA GLY A 29 -9.06 21.95 10.56
C GLY A 29 -8.08 21.59 9.45
N ILE A 30 -8.23 20.44 8.78
CA ILE A 30 -7.36 20.01 7.69
C ILE A 30 -8.03 20.29 6.36
N SER A 31 -7.32 20.97 5.46
CA SER A 31 -7.74 21.26 4.09
C SER A 31 -6.80 20.59 3.08
N CYS A 32 -7.25 20.50 1.84
CA CYS A 32 -6.51 19.92 0.74
C CYS A 32 -6.27 20.99 -0.32
N LEU A 33 -5.01 21.22 -0.70
CA LEU A 33 -4.59 22.23 -1.66
C LEU A 33 -3.84 21.59 -2.82
N LEU A 34 -4.04 22.10 -4.03
CA LEU A 34 -3.22 21.80 -5.20
C LEU A 34 -2.08 22.82 -5.27
N VAL A 35 -0.85 22.34 -5.26
CA VAL A 35 0.35 23.19 -5.29
C VAL A 35 1.21 22.79 -6.50
N GLU A 36 1.43 23.73 -7.40
CA GLU A 36 2.30 23.52 -8.57
C GLU A 36 3.77 23.44 -8.13
N ARG A 37 4.55 22.64 -8.87
CA ARG A 37 5.96 22.37 -8.58
C ARG A 37 6.80 23.65 -8.46
N ASP A 38 6.59 24.60 -9.37
CA ASP A 38 7.39 25.81 -9.46
C ASP A 38 6.87 26.95 -8.56
N THR A 39 5.94 26.66 -7.65
CA THR A 39 5.42 27.66 -6.71
C THR A 39 6.55 28.22 -5.84
N PRO A 40 6.76 29.55 -5.81
CA PRO A 40 7.79 30.16 -4.98
C PRO A 40 7.70 29.75 -3.51
N GLY A 41 8.83 29.33 -2.94
CA GLY A 41 8.91 28.85 -1.56
C GLY A 41 8.70 27.35 -1.39
N LEU A 42 8.34 26.61 -2.44
CA LEU A 42 8.38 25.15 -2.46
C LEU A 42 9.78 24.67 -2.85
N THR A 43 10.30 23.73 -2.10
CA THR A 43 11.59 23.09 -2.40
C THR A 43 11.42 21.58 -2.41
N VAL A 44 11.85 20.94 -3.49
CA VAL A 44 11.91 19.49 -3.65
C VAL A 44 13.27 19.00 -3.16
N GLY A 45 13.28 18.11 -2.18
CA GLY A 45 14.49 17.53 -1.62
C GLY A 45 15.13 16.47 -2.52
N ALA A 46 16.28 15.95 -2.09
CA ALA A 46 16.93 14.85 -2.78
C ALA A 46 16.10 13.56 -2.74
N LYS A 47 16.28 12.71 -3.76
CA LYS A 47 15.65 11.38 -3.81
C LYS A 47 16.19 10.49 -2.70
N GLU A 48 15.28 9.87 -1.96
CA GLU A 48 15.62 8.95 -0.89
C GLU A 48 16.26 7.67 -1.43
N LYS A 49 17.23 7.13 -0.69
CA LYS A 49 17.88 5.84 -1.01
C LYS A 49 17.05 4.69 -0.45
N THR A 50 16.08 4.23 -1.21
CA THR A 50 15.14 3.19 -0.78
C THR A 50 15.70 1.77 -0.97
N MET A 51 15.21 0.83 -0.15
CA MET A 51 15.53 -0.60 -0.24
C MET A 51 15.08 -1.20 -1.58
N GLY A 52 13.82 -0.94 -1.97
CA GLY A 52 13.17 -1.39 -3.19
C GLY A 52 12.37 -0.28 -3.85
N ILE A 53 11.62 -0.60 -4.91
CA ILE A 53 10.86 0.35 -5.74
C ILE A 53 11.73 1.56 -6.11
N ARG A 54 12.96 1.32 -6.48
CA ARG A 54 13.97 2.36 -6.71
C ARG A 54 13.68 3.22 -7.94
N ALA A 55 12.79 2.78 -8.82
CA ALA A 55 12.33 3.57 -9.96
C ALA A 55 11.41 4.73 -9.52
N SER A 56 10.70 4.59 -8.40
CA SER A 56 9.88 5.68 -7.83
C SER A 56 10.75 6.76 -7.21
N SER A 57 10.47 8.03 -7.53
CA SER A 57 11.14 9.19 -6.96
C SER A 57 10.45 9.58 -5.65
N THR A 58 10.94 9.07 -4.53
CA THR A 58 10.48 9.43 -3.19
C THR A 58 11.35 10.55 -2.64
N VAL A 59 10.75 11.67 -2.23
CA VAL A 59 11.47 12.87 -1.76
C VAL A 59 10.82 13.47 -0.52
N GLN A 60 11.48 14.47 0.07
CA GLN A 60 10.87 15.41 0.99
C GLN A 60 10.47 16.70 0.26
N LEU A 61 9.37 17.31 0.69
CA LEU A 61 8.95 18.64 0.22
C LEU A 61 9.00 19.63 1.39
N SER A 62 9.61 20.78 1.17
CA SER A 62 9.64 21.87 2.13
C SER A 62 8.86 23.07 1.60
N PHE A 63 8.06 23.68 2.48
CA PHE A 63 7.19 24.82 2.16
C PHE A 63 7.59 25.99 3.06
N ALA A 64 8.08 27.07 2.49
CA ALA A 64 8.52 28.28 3.19
C ALA A 64 7.83 29.51 2.55
N GLY A 65 6.77 29.98 3.20
CA GLY A 65 6.02 31.14 2.71
C GLY A 65 5.30 30.91 1.38
N VAL A 66 5.02 29.67 1.02
CA VAL A 66 4.29 29.30 -0.21
C VAL A 66 2.90 29.93 -0.20
N ARG A 67 2.56 30.65 -1.26
CA ARG A 67 1.23 31.24 -1.47
C ARG A 67 0.50 30.47 -2.55
N VAL A 68 -0.70 29.99 -2.22
CA VAL A 68 -1.56 29.21 -3.13
C VAL A 68 -2.85 29.99 -3.38
N PRO A 69 -3.29 30.12 -4.64
CA PRO A 69 -4.59 30.74 -4.94
C PRO A 69 -5.74 30.00 -4.26
N LYS A 70 -6.79 30.72 -3.87
CA LYS A 70 -7.99 30.08 -3.26
C LYS A 70 -8.68 29.10 -4.20
N THR A 71 -8.55 29.29 -5.50
CA THR A 71 -9.07 28.38 -6.55
C THR A 71 -8.42 27.01 -6.52
N ASN A 72 -7.25 26.86 -5.91
CA ASN A 72 -6.54 25.60 -5.78
C ASN A 72 -6.94 24.82 -4.52
N LEU A 73 -7.94 25.30 -3.77
CA LEU A 73 -8.54 24.54 -2.66
C LEU A 73 -9.40 23.41 -3.25
N LEU A 74 -9.05 22.18 -2.93
CA LEU A 74 -9.82 21.01 -3.33
C LEU A 74 -10.94 20.75 -2.31
N GLY A 75 -12.19 20.84 -2.77
CA GLY A 75 -13.37 20.82 -1.91
C GLY A 75 -13.55 22.15 -1.15
N THR A 76 -13.95 22.09 0.10
CA THR A 76 -14.10 23.25 0.98
C THR A 76 -13.08 23.21 2.12
N GLU A 77 -12.86 24.34 2.77
CA GLU A 77 -11.97 24.41 3.93
C GLU A 77 -12.44 23.45 5.04
N GLY A 78 -11.50 22.70 5.61
CA GLY A 78 -11.78 21.69 6.63
C GLY A 78 -12.14 20.29 6.10
N GLN A 79 -12.38 20.10 4.80
CA GLN A 79 -12.71 18.79 4.19
C GLN A 79 -11.48 17.92 3.85
N GLY A 80 -10.26 18.40 4.04
CA GLY A 80 -9.05 17.68 3.62
C GLY A 80 -8.92 16.29 4.23
N PHE A 81 -9.34 16.10 5.48
CA PHE A 81 -9.30 14.78 6.10
C PHE A 81 -10.26 13.78 5.43
N GLU A 82 -11.48 14.20 5.10
CA GLU A 82 -12.44 13.36 4.39
C GLU A 82 -11.92 12.96 3.00
N ILE A 83 -11.36 13.92 2.26
CA ILE A 83 -10.73 13.68 0.96
C ILE A 83 -9.59 12.66 1.10
N ALA A 84 -8.72 12.82 2.10
CA ALA A 84 -7.62 11.89 2.36
C ALA A 84 -8.11 10.46 2.63
N MET A 85 -9.15 10.28 3.46
CA MET A 85 -9.70 8.96 3.78
C MET A 85 -10.30 8.29 2.55
N LYS A 86 -11.10 9.00 1.76
CA LYS A 86 -11.67 8.47 0.50
C LYS A 86 -10.57 8.05 -0.49
N THR A 87 -9.50 8.84 -0.60
CA THR A 87 -8.37 8.52 -1.48
C THR A 87 -7.63 7.27 -1.00
N LEU A 88 -7.36 7.16 0.31
CA LEU A 88 -6.69 6.00 0.89
C LEU A 88 -7.52 4.72 0.77
N ASP A 89 -8.85 4.80 0.92
CA ASP A 89 -9.72 3.63 0.74
C ASP A 89 -9.60 3.06 -0.69
N GLY A 90 -9.51 3.92 -1.71
CA GLY A 90 -9.24 3.51 -3.09
C GLY A 90 -7.82 3.01 -3.31
N GLY A 91 -6.82 3.63 -2.66
CA GLY A 91 -5.41 3.24 -2.77
C GLY A 91 -5.13 1.83 -2.26
N ARG A 92 -5.80 1.40 -1.19
CA ARG A 92 -5.54 0.10 -0.53
C ARG A 92 -5.69 -1.09 -1.45
N PHE A 93 -6.78 -1.21 -2.21
CA PHE A 93 -6.93 -2.33 -3.13
C PHE A 93 -6.07 -2.18 -4.39
N GLY A 94 -5.67 -0.96 -4.78
CA GLY A 94 -4.65 -0.74 -5.79
C GLY A 94 -3.29 -1.33 -5.38
N ILE A 95 -2.87 -1.13 -4.12
CA ILE A 95 -1.67 -1.76 -3.56
C ILE A 95 -1.83 -3.28 -3.43
N ALA A 96 -3.03 -3.77 -3.11
CA ALA A 96 -3.30 -5.20 -3.11
C ALA A 96 -3.12 -5.81 -4.51
N ALA A 97 -3.57 -5.13 -5.55
CA ALA A 97 -3.35 -5.57 -6.94
C ALA A 97 -1.87 -5.58 -7.33
N GLN A 98 -1.10 -4.55 -6.94
CA GLN A 98 0.35 -4.52 -7.12
C GLN A 98 1.03 -5.70 -6.40
N ALA A 99 0.61 -5.99 -5.16
CA ALA A 99 1.12 -7.11 -4.38
C ALA A 99 0.86 -8.47 -5.05
N VAL A 100 -0.36 -8.67 -5.56
CA VAL A 100 -0.71 -9.89 -6.34
C VAL A 100 0.17 -10.01 -7.57
N GLY A 101 0.48 -8.90 -8.26
CA GLY A 101 1.37 -8.90 -9.43
C GLY A 101 2.80 -9.31 -9.09
N ILE A 102 3.36 -8.79 -8.00
CA ILE A 102 4.72 -9.17 -7.53
C ILE A 102 4.73 -10.64 -7.09
N ALA A 103 3.74 -11.09 -6.32
CA ALA A 103 3.63 -12.47 -5.88
C ALA A 103 3.54 -13.45 -7.06
N GLN A 104 2.75 -13.10 -8.08
CA GLN A 104 2.61 -13.90 -9.30
C GLN A 104 3.94 -13.99 -10.06
N ALA A 105 4.65 -12.87 -10.24
CA ALA A 105 5.95 -12.88 -10.87
C ALA A 105 6.96 -13.77 -10.13
N CYS A 106 6.96 -13.73 -8.80
CA CYS A 106 7.78 -14.62 -7.98
C CYS A 106 7.45 -16.11 -8.19
N LEU A 107 6.17 -16.45 -8.29
CA LEU A 107 5.74 -17.84 -8.55
C LEU A 107 6.18 -18.29 -9.94
N ASP A 108 5.96 -17.47 -10.97
CA ASP A 108 6.29 -17.80 -12.36
C ASP A 108 7.81 -18.04 -12.53
N GLU A 109 8.63 -17.18 -11.93
CA GLU A 109 10.09 -17.34 -11.92
C GLU A 109 10.53 -18.59 -11.16
N ALA A 110 10.01 -18.79 -9.95
CA ALA A 110 10.34 -19.96 -9.13
C ALA A 110 9.95 -21.28 -9.81
N LEU A 111 8.77 -21.29 -10.48
CA LEU A 111 8.28 -22.46 -11.21
C LEU A 111 9.18 -22.80 -12.41
N GLY A 112 9.55 -21.79 -13.22
CA GLY A 112 10.47 -21.97 -14.34
C GLY A 112 11.83 -22.50 -13.88
N TYR A 113 12.42 -21.86 -12.87
CA TYR A 113 13.69 -22.30 -12.31
C TYR A 113 13.63 -23.72 -11.73
N ALA A 114 12.56 -24.06 -11.02
CA ALA A 114 12.38 -25.40 -10.44
C ALA A 114 12.26 -26.51 -11.48
N GLN A 115 11.77 -26.21 -12.69
CA GLN A 115 11.70 -27.15 -13.82
C GLN A 115 13.04 -27.34 -14.54
N GLU A 116 13.88 -26.30 -14.58
CA GLU A 116 15.14 -26.32 -15.33
C GLU A 116 16.34 -26.73 -14.47
N ARG A 117 16.40 -26.28 -13.22
CA ARG A 117 17.54 -26.52 -12.34
C ARG A 117 17.62 -27.98 -11.92
N GLN A 118 18.76 -28.61 -12.20
CA GLN A 118 19.07 -29.99 -11.85
C GLN A 118 19.86 -30.05 -10.53
N ALA A 119 19.48 -30.99 -9.66
CA ALA A 119 20.21 -31.38 -8.45
C ALA A 119 19.90 -32.84 -8.13
N PHE A 120 20.89 -33.62 -7.71
CA PHE A 120 20.71 -35.04 -7.42
C PHE A 120 20.05 -35.82 -8.57
N ASP A 121 20.53 -35.58 -9.81
CA ASP A 121 20.10 -36.23 -11.04
C ASP A 121 18.64 -36.03 -11.47
N GLN A 122 17.98 -34.98 -10.95
CA GLN A 122 16.61 -34.64 -11.30
C GLN A 122 16.34 -33.12 -11.18
N PRO A 123 15.28 -32.58 -11.83
CA PRO A 123 14.85 -31.22 -11.63
C PRO A 123 14.50 -30.98 -10.15
N ILE A 124 14.87 -29.82 -9.61
CA ILE A 124 14.57 -29.52 -8.19
C ILE A 124 13.07 -29.48 -7.90
N GLY A 125 12.24 -29.22 -8.90
CA GLY A 125 10.77 -29.31 -8.80
C GLY A 125 10.23 -30.73 -8.52
N ALA A 126 11.06 -31.78 -8.60
CA ALA A 126 10.70 -33.13 -8.19
C ALA A 126 10.72 -33.31 -6.66
N PHE A 127 11.48 -32.45 -5.93
CA PHE A 127 11.57 -32.55 -4.47
C PHE A 127 10.31 -32.05 -3.79
N GLN A 128 9.81 -32.81 -2.82
CA GLN A 128 8.57 -32.50 -2.11
C GLN A 128 8.59 -31.12 -1.42
N GLY A 129 9.73 -30.70 -0.83
CA GLY A 129 9.87 -29.40 -0.20
C GLY A 129 9.67 -28.23 -1.17
N ILE A 130 10.20 -28.32 -2.39
CA ILE A 130 10.00 -27.31 -3.45
C ILE A 130 8.53 -27.30 -3.90
N ARG A 131 7.93 -28.49 -4.09
CA ARG A 131 6.52 -28.61 -4.50
C ARG A 131 5.57 -27.98 -3.47
N PHE A 132 5.85 -28.13 -2.19
CA PHE A 132 5.05 -27.51 -1.12
C PHE A 132 5.14 -25.98 -1.19
N MET A 133 6.34 -25.41 -1.30
CA MET A 133 6.50 -23.97 -1.45
C MET A 133 5.73 -23.43 -2.66
N LEU A 134 5.83 -24.07 -3.83
CA LEU A 134 5.09 -23.66 -5.03
C LEU A 134 3.56 -23.75 -4.85
N ALA A 135 3.07 -24.79 -4.18
CA ALA A 135 1.65 -24.96 -3.90
C ALA A 135 1.11 -23.89 -2.94
N ASP A 136 1.88 -23.58 -1.90
CA ASP A 136 1.53 -22.52 -0.93
C ASP A 136 1.51 -21.15 -1.58
N MET A 137 2.54 -20.82 -2.40
CA MET A 137 2.56 -19.60 -3.20
C MET A 137 1.32 -19.49 -4.09
N ALA A 138 1.02 -20.52 -4.88
CA ALA A 138 -0.12 -20.52 -5.78
C ALA A 138 -1.46 -20.32 -5.03
N THR A 139 -1.64 -21.00 -3.90
CA THR A 139 -2.85 -20.93 -3.09
C THR A 139 -3.05 -19.55 -2.48
N THR A 140 -2.01 -18.99 -1.85
CA THR A 140 -2.08 -17.67 -1.20
C THR A 140 -2.25 -16.54 -2.22
N ILE A 141 -1.63 -16.63 -3.40
CA ILE A 141 -1.83 -15.69 -4.51
C ILE A 141 -3.29 -15.67 -4.96
N GLN A 142 -3.92 -16.84 -5.13
CA GLN A 142 -5.33 -16.90 -5.54
C GLN A 142 -6.25 -16.32 -4.46
N ALA A 143 -6.02 -16.60 -3.20
CA ALA A 143 -6.78 -16.00 -2.10
C ALA A 143 -6.63 -14.46 -2.08
N ALA A 144 -5.41 -13.94 -2.25
CA ALA A 144 -5.12 -12.51 -2.35
C ALA A 144 -5.84 -11.87 -3.55
N ARG A 145 -5.81 -12.54 -4.70
CA ARG A 145 -6.48 -12.09 -5.93
C ARG A 145 -7.98 -11.96 -5.74
N TRP A 146 -8.64 -12.96 -5.16
CA TRP A 146 -10.07 -12.92 -4.92
C TRP A 146 -10.49 -11.84 -3.91
N LEU A 147 -9.72 -11.64 -2.83
CA LEU A 147 -9.96 -10.52 -1.91
C LEU A 147 -9.84 -9.16 -2.62
N THR A 148 -8.84 -9.02 -3.49
CA THR A 148 -8.62 -7.78 -4.24
C THR A 148 -9.75 -7.51 -5.24
N LEU A 149 -10.16 -8.53 -6.00
CA LEU A 149 -11.27 -8.43 -6.95
C LEU A 149 -12.59 -8.14 -6.23
N HIS A 150 -12.84 -8.75 -5.07
CA HIS A 150 -14.03 -8.48 -4.28
C HIS A 150 -14.09 -7.02 -3.79
N ALA A 151 -12.97 -6.48 -3.32
CA ALA A 151 -12.90 -5.06 -2.92
C ALA A 151 -13.18 -4.12 -4.10
N ALA A 152 -12.63 -4.42 -5.29
CA ALA A 152 -12.88 -3.66 -6.51
C ALA A 152 -14.36 -3.77 -6.94
N PHE A 153 -14.94 -4.96 -6.91
CA PHE A 153 -16.36 -5.19 -7.22
C PHE A 153 -17.28 -4.39 -6.30
N CYS A 154 -17.02 -4.39 -4.98
CA CYS A 154 -17.81 -3.60 -4.03
C CYS A 154 -17.77 -2.11 -4.39
N ARG A 155 -16.58 -1.57 -4.73
CA ARG A 155 -16.45 -0.18 -5.16
C ARG A 155 -17.25 0.12 -6.44
N ASP A 156 -17.09 -0.70 -7.46
CA ASP A 156 -17.74 -0.50 -8.76
C ASP A 156 -19.27 -0.63 -8.67
N SER A 157 -19.74 -1.42 -7.69
CA SER A 157 -21.16 -1.58 -7.36
C SER A 157 -21.69 -0.53 -6.36
N ASN A 158 -20.91 0.50 -6.03
CA ASN A 158 -21.24 1.51 -5.02
C ASN A 158 -21.57 0.93 -3.64
N GLN A 159 -20.97 -0.20 -3.28
CA GLN A 159 -21.09 -0.82 -1.95
C GLN A 159 -19.94 -0.36 -1.04
N PRO A 160 -20.09 -0.44 0.30
CA PRO A 160 -19.02 -0.18 1.24
C PRO A 160 -17.82 -1.10 1.00
N TYR A 161 -16.66 -0.53 0.65
CA TYR A 161 -15.47 -1.31 0.27
C TYR A 161 -14.24 -1.09 1.16
N ALA A 162 -14.26 -0.12 2.09
CA ALA A 162 -13.09 0.22 2.92
C ALA A 162 -12.56 -0.96 3.74
N LYS A 163 -13.48 -1.76 4.34
CA LYS A 163 -13.13 -3.00 5.05
C LYS A 163 -12.48 -4.02 4.12
N TRP A 164 -13.07 -4.25 2.97
CA TRP A 164 -12.57 -5.22 1.99
C TRP A 164 -11.25 -4.79 1.37
N GLY A 165 -11.09 -3.49 1.07
CA GLY A 165 -9.81 -2.91 0.63
C GLY A 165 -8.70 -3.09 1.67
N SER A 166 -9.02 -2.90 2.95
CA SER A 166 -8.06 -3.13 4.05
C SER A 166 -7.69 -4.60 4.21
N MET A 167 -8.67 -5.52 4.12
CA MET A 167 -8.41 -6.97 4.14
C MET A 167 -7.56 -7.42 2.95
N ALA A 168 -7.90 -6.96 1.75
CA ALA A 168 -7.14 -7.25 0.54
C ALA A 168 -5.68 -6.78 0.66
N LYS A 169 -5.48 -5.51 1.08
CA LYS A 169 -4.14 -4.95 1.25
C LYS A 169 -3.32 -5.68 2.30
N LEU A 170 -3.92 -5.98 3.44
CA LEU A 170 -3.25 -6.70 4.53
C LEU A 170 -2.80 -8.10 4.10
N PHE A 171 -3.68 -8.84 3.45
CA PHE A 171 -3.40 -10.21 3.03
C PHE A 171 -2.43 -10.24 1.84
N ALA A 172 -2.70 -9.49 0.77
CA ALA A 172 -1.90 -9.49 -0.44
C ALA A 172 -0.46 -9.00 -0.21
N SER A 173 -0.25 -7.95 0.63
CA SER A 173 1.10 -7.45 0.91
C SER A 173 1.95 -8.47 1.65
N ARG A 174 1.37 -9.21 2.59
CA ARG A 174 2.05 -10.32 3.27
C ARG A 174 2.35 -11.46 2.30
N THR A 175 1.38 -11.86 1.49
CA THR A 175 1.56 -12.88 0.45
C THR A 175 2.72 -12.53 -0.49
N ALA A 176 2.82 -11.25 -0.92
CA ALA A 176 3.91 -10.83 -1.80
C ALA A 176 5.30 -10.98 -1.15
N VAL A 177 5.43 -10.64 0.13
CA VAL A 177 6.68 -10.80 0.87
C VAL A 177 7.03 -12.28 1.04
N GLU A 178 6.06 -13.12 1.41
CA GLU A 178 6.26 -14.57 1.57
C GLU A 178 6.61 -15.25 0.23
N CYS A 179 5.94 -14.89 -0.86
CA CYS A 179 6.27 -15.40 -2.19
C CYS A 179 7.66 -14.94 -2.68
N ALA A 180 8.04 -13.71 -2.38
CA ALA A 180 9.37 -13.21 -2.73
C ALA A 180 10.48 -13.91 -1.93
N ASP A 181 10.23 -14.23 -0.66
CA ASP A 181 11.13 -15.04 0.17
C ASP A 181 11.29 -16.46 -0.40
N HIS A 182 10.18 -17.12 -0.70
CA HIS A 182 10.20 -18.45 -1.33
C HIS A 182 10.90 -18.43 -2.69
N ASN A 183 10.72 -17.37 -3.50
CA ASN A 183 11.40 -17.25 -4.80
C ASN A 183 12.92 -17.21 -4.64
N VAL A 184 13.43 -16.38 -3.71
CA VAL A 184 14.87 -16.35 -3.39
C VAL A 184 15.34 -17.72 -2.89
N GLN A 185 14.57 -18.37 -1.99
CA GLN A 185 14.92 -19.64 -1.40
C GLN A 185 14.98 -20.78 -2.44
N ILE A 186 14.01 -20.82 -3.38
CA ILE A 186 13.98 -21.84 -4.46
C ILE A 186 15.17 -21.66 -5.42
N HIS A 187 15.55 -20.41 -5.72
CA HIS A 187 16.75 -20.13 -6.53
C HIS A 187 18.05 -20.41 -5.77
N GLY A 188 18.03 -20.43 -4.43
CA GLY A 188 19.21 -20.63 -3.62
C GLY A 188 20.25 -19.52 -3.79
N GLY A 189 21.54 -19.87 -3.88
CA GLY A 189 22.62 -18.88 -3.96
C GLY A 189 22.48 -17.88 -5.11
N VAL A 190 22.02 -18.30 -6.29
CA VAL A 190 21.83 -17.40 -7.43
C VAL A 190 20.66 -16.45 -7.24
N GLY A 191 19.64 -16.84 -6.47
CA GLY A 191 18.52 -15.97 -6.08
C GLY A 191 18.93 -14.80 -5.18
N TYR A 192 20.09 -14.91 -4.53
CA TYR A 192 20.67 -13.85 -3.70
C TYR A 192 21.59 -12.91 -4.49
N THR A 193 21.87 -13.23 -5.75
CA THR A 193 22.65 -12.38 -6.66
C THR A 193 21.74 -11.53 -7.54
N ARG A 194 22.33 -10.56 -8.26
CA ARG A 194 21.59 -9.71 -9.21
C ARG A 194 21.41 -10.34 -10.59
N ASP A 195 21.84 -11.57 -10.78
CA ASP A 195 21.72 -12.28 -12.05
C ASP A 195 20.26 -12.72 -12.31
N PHE A 196 19.49 -12.89 -11.22
CA PHE A 196 18.07 -13.18 -11.25
C PHE A 196 17.26 -12.06 -10.58
N PRO A 197 16.00 -11.83 -10.99
CA PRO A 197 15.18 -10.77 -10.41
C PRO A 197 14.63 -11.10 -9.00
N ALA A 198 14.87 -12.30 -8.48
CA ALA A 198 14.36 -12.76 -7.18
C ALA A 198 14.74 -11.82 -6.03
N GLU A 199 16.02 -11.38 -5.93
CA GLU A 199 16.48 -10.45 -4.90
C GLU A 199 15.78 -9.09 -5.01
N ARG A 200 15.48 -8.63 -6.25
CA ARG A 200 14.77 -7.38 -6.48
C ARG A 200 13.31 -7.47 -6.04
N HIS A 201 12.62 -8.55 -6.38
CA HIS A 201 11.23 -8.77 -5.93
C HIS A 201 11.14 -8.80 -4.42
N TYR A 202 12.11 -9.42 -3.73
CA TYR A 202 12.17 -9.42 -2.26
C TYR A 202 12.28 -8.01 -1.68
N ARG A 203 13.16 -7.17 -2.23
CA ARG A 203 13.32 -5.78 -1.80
C ARG A 203 12.08 -4.94 -2.13
N ASP A 204 11.49 -5.14 -3.29
CA ASP A 204 10.33 -4.37 -3.76
C ASP A 204 9.04 -4.77 -3.02
N ALA A 205 8.86 -6.04 -2.67
CA ALA A 205 7.70 -6.51 -1.94
C ALA A 205 7.57 -5.89 -0.54
N LYS A 206 8.67 -5.58 0.13
CA LYS A 206 8.64 -5.12 1.52
C LYS A 206 7.89 -3.83 1.75
N ILE A 207 7.92 -2.88 0.82
CA ILE A 207 7.23 -1.59 0.96
C ILE A 207 5.70 -1.75 0.98
N LEU A 208 5.17 -2.83 0.37
CA LEU A 208 3.74 -3.10 0.30
C LEU A 208 3.07 -3.24 1.67
N GLU A 209 3.83 -3.63 2.70
CA GLU A 209 3.34 -3.70 4.09
C GLU A 209 3.36 -2.34 4.80
N ILE A 210 4.00 -1.32 4.23
CA ILE A 210 4.32 -0.05 4.89
C ILE A 210 3.49 1.11 4.33
N TYR A 211 3.59 1.39 3.02
CA TYR A 211 2.92 2.56 2.43
C TYR A 211 1.42 2.32 2.22
N GLU A 212 0.66 3.38 1.92
CA GLU A 212 -0.81 3.38 1.81
C GLU A 212 -1.51 2.81 3.07
N GLY A 213 -0.87 3.07 4.23
CA GLY A 213 -1.28 2.55 5.54
C GLY A 213 -0.62 1.23 5.87
N THR A 214 0.13 1.20 6.96
CA THR A 214 0.85 0.01 7.41
C THR A 214 -0.09 -1.18 7.66
N SER A 215 0.46 -2.39 7.71
CA SER A 215 -0.30 -3.60 8.07
C SER A 215 -1.00 -3.47 9.43
N GLN A 216 -0.44 -2.68 10.37
CA GLN A 216 -1.07 -2.37 11.65
C GLN A 216 -2.31 -1.49 11.47
N ILE A 217 -2.22 -0.45 10.64
CA ILE A 217 -3.35 0.43 10.33
C ILE A 217 -4.46 -0.35 9.63
N GLN A 218 -4.15 -1.27 8.73
CA GLN A 218 -5.18 -2.12 8.10
C GLN A 218 -5.95 -2.93 9.16
N ARG A 219 -5.25 -3.49 10.15
CA ARG A 219 -5.88 -4.22 11.27
C ARG A 219 -6.79 -3.33 12.10
N VAL A 220 -6.37 -2.09 12.39
CA VAL A 220 -7.21 -1.10 13.10
C VAL A 220 -8.50 -0.85 12.32
N VAL A 221 -8.41 -0.53 11.02
CA VAL A 221 -9.57 -0.26 10.17
C VAL A 221 -10.52 -1.46 10.12
N ILE A 222 -9.98 -2.67 9.94
CA ILE A 222 -10.79 -3.91 9.92
C ILE A 222 -11.51 -4.09 11.25
N ALA A 223 -10.81 -3.95 12.38
CA ALA A 223 -11.36 -4.15 13.71
C ALA A 223 -12.46 -3.10 14.02
N GLU A 224 -12.26 -1.84 13.65
CA GLU A 224 -13.27 -0.79 13.81
C GLU A 224 -14.57 -1.12 13.06
N HIS A 225 -14.46 -1.61 11.82
CA HIS A 225 -15.62 -2.05 11.06
C HIS A 225 -16.34 -3.24 11.70
N LEU A 226 -15.60 -4.20 12.25
CA LEU A 226 -16.18 -5.36 12.93
C LEU A 226 -16.93 -4.95 14.21
N LEU A 227 -16.30 -4.12 15.02
CA LEU A 227 -16.86 -3.67 16.31
C LEU A 227 -18.04 -2.70 16.15
N ALA A 228 -18.09 -1.93 15.06
CA ALA A 228 -19.23 -1.08 14.74
C ALA A 228 -20.48 -1.86 14.25
N GLY A 229 -20.44 -3.19 14.24
CA GLY A 229 -21.57 -4.04 13.82
C GLY A 229 -21.75 -4.12 12.29
N SER A 230 -20.81 -3.64 11.50
CA SER A 230 -20.85 -3.65 10.03
C SER A 230 -20.36 -4.97 9.43
N TYR A 231 -20.51 -6.08 10.15
CA TYR A 231 -20.13 -7.41 9.65
C TYR A 231 -21.16 -8.02 8.70
N ALA A 232 -22.41 -7.57 8.79
CA ALA A 232 -23.47 -8.01 7.88
C ALA A 232 -23.25 -7.39 6.48
N ASP A 233 -23.26 -8.24 5.47
CA ASP A 233 -23.23 -7.81 4.07
C ASP A 233 -24.36 -6.79 3.80
N GLY A 234 -23.98 -5.56 3.41
CA GLY A 234 -24.94 -4.53 3.01
C GLY A 234 -25.30 -3.47 4.04
N GLY A 235 -24.62 -3.39 5.19
CA GLY A 235 -24.85 -2.33 6.18
C GLY A 235 -24.42 -0.94 5.66
N SER A 236 -25.37 -0.01 5.58
CA SER A 236 -25.14 1.38 5.18
C SER A 236 -24.12 2.06 6.09
N TYR A 237 -23.12 2.72 5.50
CA TYR A 237 -22.22 3.61 6.19
C TYR A 237 -23.01 4.81 6.73
N ALA A 238 -23.29 4.84 8.03
CA ALA A 238 -23.59 6.12 8.67
C ALA A 238 -22.27 6.90 8.74
N ALA A 239 -22.19 8.00 7.99
CA ALA A 239 -21.10 8.96 8.06
C ALA A 239 -21.06 9.57 9.47
N GLY A 240 -20.25 8.97 10.37
CA GLY A 240 -20.22 9.39 11.77
C GLY A 240 -19.26 8.60 12.67
N GLY A 241 -18.51 7.64 12.13
CA GLY A 241 -17.49 6.95 12.90
C GLY A 241 -16.33 7.89 13.27
N SER A 242 -16.40 8.48 14.46
CA SER A 242 -15.30 9.23 15.04
C SER A 242 -14.11 8.30 15.25
N TYR A 243 -12.99 8.57 14.61
CA TYR A 243 -11.69 8.03 15.03
C TYR A 243 -11.39 8.56 16.45
N ALA A 244 -11.90 7.91 17.44
CA ALA A 244 -11.55 8.17 18.82
C ALA A 244 -10.21 7.49 19.10
N ALA A 245 -9.13 8.27 19.09
CA ALA A 245 -7.90 7.86 19.74
C ALA A 245 -8.20 7.71 21.24
N GLY A 246 -8.44 6.48 21.69
CA GLY A 246 -8.56 6.15 23.10
C GLY A 246 -7.20 6.33 23.77
N GLY A 247 -7.07 7.37 24.53
CA GLY A 247 -5.96 7.67 25.42
C GLY A 247 -6.50 8.36 26.65
N SER A 248 -7.08 7.61 27.58
CA SER A 248 -7.20 8.04 28.97
C SER A 248 -6.45 7.04 29.83
N ALA A 249 -5.20 7.33 30.14
CA ALA A 249 -4.57 6.79 31.32
C ALA A 249 -5.29 7.37 32.54
N ARG A 250 -5.82 6.52 33.40
CA ARG A 250 -6.21 6.85 34.76
C ARG A 250 -5.15 6.30 35.72
N GLY A 251 -4.84 7.15 36.69
CA GLY A 251 -4.19 6.79 37.94
C GLY A 251 -2.71 7.02 37.99
#